data_be439547424a9987b82ff1c0fcd4fd19
#
_entry.id   be439547424a9987b82ff1c0fcd4fd19
#
_cell.length_a   1.000
_cell.length_b   1.000
_cell.length_c   1.000
_cell.angle_alpha   90.00
_cell.angle_beta   90.00
_cell.angle_gamma   90.00
#
_symmetry.space_group_name_H-M   'P 1'
#
loop_
_entity.id
_entity.type
_entity.pdbx_description
1 polymer ?
#
loop_
_entity_poly.entity_id
_entity_poly.type
_entity_poly.pdbx_seq_one_letter_code
_entity_poly.pdbx_strand_id
1 'polypeptide(L)'
;MKKNIIILLVFLFALSINAQQDPQYTQYMYNMNVINPAYAGSVEGIGIGMLYRNQWEGLEGAPTTGTINIHSAVGNNVGLGVSVISDDIGPVKETNVYADFSYTLNLANNNNLAFGLKAGFTSHDIGLIGLDIIHPNDPFFANNVNEMTPNIGAGLYFYNPNQYYVSVSMPNILNSVHLDADEYNIGSETQHLFAAAGYIYDISEDFKLKPHVFMKYAFDSPASIDINANLFMYDLVEIGIGYRL
;
A
#
# COMPACT_ATOMS: atom_id res chain seq x y z
N MET A 1 -44.92 11.39 -6.97
CA MET A 1 -44.09 11.67 -5.77
C MET A 1 -43.00 10.63 -5.53
N LYS A 2 -43.28 9.32 -5.46
CA LYS A 2 -42.22 8.28 -5.19
C LYS A 2 -41.09 8.28 -6.23
N LYS A 3 -41.38 8.51 -7.52
CA LYS A 3 -40.39 8.53 -8.60
C LYS A 3 -39.40 9.70 -8.47
N ASN A 4 -39.84 10.85 -7.99
CA ASN A 4 -39.00 12.04 -7.80
C ASN A 4 -38.14 11.92 -6.56
N ILE A 5 -38.58 11.17 -5.55
CA ILE A 5 -37.76 10.88 -4.33
C ILE A 5 -36.61 9.92 -4.67
N ILE A 6 -36.84 8.93 -5.54
CA ILE A 6 -35.81 8.02 -6.01
C ILE A 6 -34.77 8.77 -6.84
N ILE A 7 -35.17 9.68 -7.72
CA ILE A 7 -34.26 10.51 -8.52
C ILE A 7 -33.45 11.44 -7.60
N LEU A 8 -34.03 12.02 -6.56
CA LEU A 8 -33.38 12.87 -5.60
C LEU A 8 -32.35 12.06 -4.75
N LEU A 9 -32.69 10.84 -4.36
CA LEU A 9 -31.79 9.92 -3.65
C LEU A 9 -30.60 9.52 -4.53
N VAL A 10 -30.80 9.20 -5.81
CA VAL A 10 -29.72 8.89 -6.74
C VAL A 10 -28.80 10.10 -6.97
N PHE A 11 -29.36 11.32 -7.02
CA PHE A 11 -28.58 12.56 -7.17
C PHE A 11 -27.76 12.91 -5.91
N LEU A 12 -28.24 12.54 -4.72
CA LEU A 12 -27.49 12.72 -3.45
C LEU A 12 -26.31 11.77 -3.30
N PHE A 13 -26.31 10.63 -3.97
CA PHE A 13 -25.18 9.69 -4.02
C PHE A 13 -24.10 10.08 -5.03
N ALA A 14 -24.34 11.06 -5.92
CA ALA A 14 -23.41 11.48 -6.97
C ALA A 14 -22.42 12.59 -6.54
N LEU A 15 -22.47 13.05 -5.30
CA LEU A 15 -21.68 14.20 -4.83
C LEU A 15 -20.51 13.75 -3.94
N SER A 16 -19.48 13.15 -4.48
CA SER A 16 -18.09 13.14 -3.99
C SER A 16 -17.33 11.98 -4.63
N ILE A 17 -16.82 12.17 -5.83
CA ILE A 17 -15.82 11.26 -6.41
C ILE A 17 -14.48 12.01 -6.39
N ASN A 18 -13.74 11.86 -5.29
CA ASN A 18 -12.32 12.13 -5.28
C ASN A 18 -11.64 10.77 -5.41
N ALA A 19 -10.95 10.51 -6.51
CA ALA A 19 -10.47 9.18 -6.86
C ALA A 19 -8.96 9.18 -7.17
N GLN A 20 -8.14 9.71 -6.27
CA GLN A 20 -6.70 9.43 -6.30
C GLN A 20 -6.39 8.47 -5.13
N GLN A 21 -6.01 7.24 -5.44
CA GLN A 21 -5.69 6.22 -4.44
C GLN A 21 -4.34 5.61 -4.77
N ASP A 22 -3.47 5.49 -3.76
CA ASP A 22 -2.27 4.66 -3.86
C ASP A 22 -2.61 3.24 -4.30
N PRO A 23 -1.63 2.53 -4.92
CA PRO A 23 -1.79 1.15 -5.34
C PRO A 23 -2.41 0.27 -4.27
N GLN A 24 -3.41 -0.52 -4.63
CA GLN A 24 -4.08 -1.42 -3.70
C GLN A 24 -3.47 -2.81 -3.79
N TYR A 25 -3.04 -3.35 -2.67
CA TYR A 25 -2.51 -4.71 -2.56
C TYR A 25 -3.55 -5.62 -1.90
N THR A 26 -3.90 -6.74 -2.55
CA THR A 26 -4.77 -7.77 -1.95
C THR A 26 -3.99 -8.77 -1.09
N GLN A 27 -2.71 -8.95 -1.40
CA GLN A 27 -1.82 -9.90 -0.72
C GLN A 27 -0.79 -9.17 0.15
N TYR A 28 -1.25 -8.17 0.91
CA TYR A 28 -0.42 -7.34 1.77
C TYR A 28 0.38 -8.14 2.82
N MET A 29 -0.15 -9.28 3.28
CA MET A 29 0.51 -10.13 4.27
C MET A 29 1.86 -10.67 3.81
N TYR A 30 2.08 -10.79 2.50
CA TYR A 30 3.37 -11.20 1.92
C TYR A 30 4.28 -10.03 1.55
N ASN A 31 3.79 -8.78 1.70
CA ASN A 31 4.50 -7.56 1.31
C ASN A 31 4.50 -6.49 2.42
N MET A 32 4.50 -6.94 3.67
CA MET A 32 4.34 -6.07 4.85
C MET A 32 5.42 -4.98 4.96
N ASN A 33 6.66 -5.24 4.52
CA ASN A 33 7.74 -4.25 4.59
C ASN A 33 7.47 -3.02 3.70
N VAL A 34 6.76 -3.18 2.58
CA VAL A 34 6.35 -2.04 1.72
C VAL A 34 5.37 -1.13 2.45
N ILE A 35 4.46 -1.73 3.22
CA ILE A 35 3.37 -1.02 3.91
C ILE A 35 3.84 -0.45 5.26
N ASN A 36 4.61 -1.23 6.03
CA ASN A 36 5.00 -0.86 7.39
C ASN A 36 6.51 -0.99 7.60
N PRO A 37 7.24 0.13 7.82
CA PRO A 37 8.68 0.10 8.08
C PRO A 37 9.07 -0.65 9.36
N ALA A 38 8.16 -0.76 10.33
CA ALA A 38 8.41 -1.51 11.56
C ALA A 38 8.51 -3.03 11.34
N TYR A 39 8.10 -3.52 10.17
CA TYR A 39 8.25 -4.92 9.78
C TYR A 39 9.70 -5.28 9.40
N ALA A 40 10.53 -4.30 9.05
CA ALA A 40 11.93 -4.55 8.68
C ALA A 40 12.67 -5.28 9.82
N GLY A 41 13.34 -6.39 9.48
CA GLY A 41 14.05 -7.21 10.46
C GLY A 41 13.20 -8.08 11.38
N SER A 42 11.90 -8.21 11.14
CA SER A 42 11.00 -9.07 11.93
C SER A 42 11.15 -10.56 11.59
N VAL A 43 11.80 -10.88 10.49
CA VAL A 43 12.06 -12.26 10.05
C VAL A 43 13.50 -12.68 10.36
N GLU A 44 13.72 -13.98 10.55
CA GLU A 44 15.07 -14.53 10.69
C GLU A 44 15.82 -14.49 9.35
N GLY A 45 17.03 -13.95 9.35
CA GLY A 45 17.86 -13.83 8.15
C GLY A 45 17.46 -12.66 7.25
N ILE A 46 17.52 -12.88 5.96
CA ILE A 46 17.20 -11.88 4.93
C ILE A 46 15.81 -12.20 4.36
N GLY A 47 14.86 -11.26 4.54
CA GLY A 47 13.56 -11.30 3.88
C GLY A 47 13.63 -10.62 2.51
N ILE A 48 13.15 -11.30 1.49
CA ILE A 48 13.01 -10.74 0.13
C ILE A 48 11.56 -10.93 -0.28
N GLY A 49 10.89 -9.83 -0.65
CA GLY A 49 9.54 -9.83 -1.17
C GLY A 49 9.50 -9.28 -2.59
N MET A 50 8.75 -9.92 -3.46
CA MET A 50 8.46 -9.44 -4.80
C MET A 50 6.97 -9.62 -5.08
N LEU A 51 6.34 -8.60 -5.64
CA LEU A 51 4.93 -8.68 -6.06
C LEU A 51 4.78 -7.98 -7.39
N TYR A 52 4.02 -8.60 -8.28
CA TYR A 52 3.58 -7.99 -9.52
C TYR A 52 2.07 -8.12 -9.64
N ARG A 53 1.41 -7.01 -9.94
CA ARG A 53 -0.04 -6.92 -10.08
C ARG A 53 -0.39 -6.28 -11.41
N ASN A 54 -1.26 -6.93 -12.16
CA ASN A 54 -1.89 -6.39 -13.37
C ASN A 54 -3.40 -6.28 -13.12
N GLN A 55 -3.98 -5.12 -13.37
CA GLN A 55 -5.41 -4.87 -13.21
C GLN A 55 -6.04 -4.67 -14.57
N TRP A 56 -7.29 -5.08 -14.74
CA TRP A 56 -8.08 -4.90 -15.98
C TRP A 56 -7.35 -5.38 -17.23
N GLU A 57 -6.91 -6.64 -17.21
CA GLU A 57 -6.20 -7.26 -18.31
C GLU A 57 -6.95 -7.08 -19.64
N GLY A 58 -6.22 -6.64 -20.70
CA GLY A 58 -6.77 -6.36 -22.02
C GLY A 58 -7.22 -4.90 -22.26
N LEU A 59 -7.13 -4.03 -21.24
CA LEU A 59 -7.31 -2.60 -21.43
C LEU A 59 -5.96 -1.91 -21.65
N GLU A 60 -5.86 -1.06 -22.65
CA GLU A 60 -4.68 -0.23 -22.88
C GLU A 60 -4.55 0.82 -21.77
N GLY A 61 -3.35 0.98 -21.21
CA GLY A 61 -3.10 1.88 -20.08
C GLY A 61 -3.64 1.36 -18.74
N ALA A 62 -4.00 0.09 -18.64
CA ALA A 62 -4.45 -0.51 -17.40
C ALA A 62 -3.36 -0.48 -16.31
N PRO A 63 -3.73 -0.30 -15.02
CA PRO A 63 -2.77 -0.19 -13.94
C PRO A 63 -1.92 -1.46 -13.79
N THR A 64 -0.60 -1.26 -13.70
CA THR A 64 0.35 -2.32 -13.37
C THR A 64 1.25 -1.87 -12.23
N THR A 65 1.36 -2.71 -11.19
CA THR A 65 2.16 -2.40 -10.02
C THR A 65 3.20 -3.49 -9.80
N GLY A 66 4.46 -3.10 -9.71
CA GLY A 66 5.57 -3.97 -9.34
C GLY A 66 6.19 -3.52 -8.03
N THR A 67 6.49 -4.45 -7.12
CA THR A 67 7.22 -4.15 -5.90
C THR A 67 8.36 -5.14 -5.70
N ILE A 68 9.46 -4.63 -5.17
CA ILE A 68 10.55 -5.46 -4.64
C ILE A 68 10.99 -4.87 -3.31
N ASN A 69 11.18 -5.70 -2.32
CA ASN A 69 11.74 -5.29 -1.04
C ASN A 69 12.74 -6.32 -0.53
N ILE A 70 13.69 -5.82 0.23
CA ILE A 70 14.67 -6.63 0.96
C ILE A 70 14.85 -6.04 2.34
N HIS A 71 14.81 -6.86 3.37
CA HIS A 71 15.02 -6.42 4.75
C HIS A 71 15.73 -7.50 5.58
N SER A 72 16.39 -7.08 6.64
CA SER A 72 17.07 -7.99 7.57
C SER A 72 17.23 -7.36 8.93
N ALA A 73 17.30 -8.20 9.96
CA ALA A 73 17.79 -7.77 11.26
C ALA A 73 19.31 -7.51 11.20
N VAL A 74 19.74 -6.37 11.76
CA VAL A 74 21.15 -5.97 11.87
C VAL A 74 21.48 -5.86 13.36
N GLY A 75 21.92 -6.98 13.94
CA GLY A 75 22.11 -7.10 15.39
C GLY A 75 20.84 -7.51 16.12
N ASN A 76 20.74 -7.20 17.41
CA ASN A 76 19.70 -7.79 18.27
C ASN A 76 18.36 -7.09 18.21
N ASN A 77 18.31 -5.82 17.86
CA ASN A 77 17.11 -4.99 17.99
C ASN A 77 16.84 -4.08 16.79
N VAL A 78 17.75 -4.01 15.84
CA VAL A 78 17.66 -3.10 14.69
C VAL A 78 17.34 -3.90 13.44
N GLY A 79 16.35 -3.45 12.69
CA GLY A 79 16.04 -3.91 11.34
C GLY A 79 16.31 -2.81 10.32
N LEU A 80 16.82 -3.21 9.16
CA LEU A 80 16.99 -2.36 8.00
C LEU A 80 16.26 -2.97 6.81
N GLY A 81 15.71 -2.13 5.95
CA GLY A 81 15.06 -2.55 4.72
C GLY A 81 15.22 -1.53 3.61
N VAL A 82 15.03 -2.00 2.40
CA VAL A 82 14.91 -1.18 1.20
C VAL A 82 13.73 -1.69 0.39
N SER A 83 12.94 -0.79 -0.18
CA SER A 83 11.85 -1.16 -1.06
C SER A 83 11.79 -0.25 -2.29
N VAL A 84 11.41 -0.84 -3.41
CA VAL A 84 11.12 -0.15 -4.67
C VAL A 84 9.73 -0.56 -5.11
N ILE A 85 8.92 0.44 -5.47
CA ILE A 85 7.57 0.28 -5.98
C ILE A 85 7.52 1.01 -7.31
N SER A 86 7.03 0.37 -8.37
CA SER A 86 6.74 1.01 -9.66
C SER A 86 5.28 0.80 -9.96
N ASP A 87 4.57 1.88 -10.22
CA ASP A 87 3.16 1.90 -10.58
C ASP A 87 2.99 2.65 -11.91
N ASP A 88 2.38 1.98 -12.88
CA ASP A 88 2.14 2.52 -14.21
C ASP A 88 0.63 2.57 -14.45
N ILE A 89 0.06 3.75 -14.68
CA ILE A 89 -1.38 3.95 -14.92
C ILE A 89 -1.57 4.93 -16.08
N GLY A 90 -1.89 4.42 -17.25
CA GLY A 90 -2.04 5.24 -18.44
C GLY A 90 -0.76 6.05 -18.75
N PRO A 91 -0.84 7.40 -18.78
CA PRO A 91 0.33 8.24 -19.02
C PRO A 91 1.19 8.50 -17.77
N VAL A 92 0.76 8.04 -16.60
CA VAL A 92 1.41 8.29 -15.30
C VAL A 92 2.26 7.10 -14.92
N LYS A 93 3.54 7.35 -14.69
CA LYS A 93 4.47 6.39 -14.09
C LYS A 93 5.01 6.94 -12.81
N GLU A 94 4.85 6.18 -11.74
CA GLU A 94 5.35 6.50 -10.41
C GLU A 94 6.38 5.47 -9.97
N THR A 95 7.53 5.94 -9.47
CA THR A 95 8.55 5.05 -8.92
C THR A 95 8.97 5.54 -7.54
N ASN A 96 8.72 4.71 -6.55
CA ASN A 96 9.04 4.97 -5.14
C ASN A 96 10.26 4.17 -4.73
N VAL A 97 11.22 4.82 -4.09
CA VAL A 97 12.41 4.18 -3.51
C VAL A 97 12.51 4.58 -2.04
N TYR A 98 12.47 3.59 -1.16
CA TYR A 98 12.45 3.81 0.28
C TYR A 98 13.53 3.00 0.99
N ALA A 99 14.07 3.59 2.06
CA ALA A 99 14.84 2.92 3.09
C ALA A 99 14.03 2.86 4.38
N ASP A 100 14.03 1.71 5.02
CA ASP A 100 13.32 1.43 6.26
C ASP A 100 14.32 1.18 7.38
N PHE A 101 14.03 1.76 8.55
CA PHE A 101 14.71 1.52 9.81
C PHE A 101 13.69 1.07 10.83
N SER A 102 13.96 0.01 11.56
CA SER A 102 13.14 -0.43 12.68
C SER A 102 13.97 -0.65 13.95
N TYR A 103 13.31 -0.44 15.09
CA TYR A 103 13.85 -0.79 16.40
C TYR A 103 12.84 -1.64 17.15
N THR A 104 13.23 -2.85 17.55
CA THR A 104 12.37 -3.85 18.18
C THR A 104 12.68 -3.96 19.66
N LEU A 105 11.65 -3.81 20.49
CA LEU A 105 11.67 -4.11 21.92
C LEU A 105 11.21 -5.55 22.13
N ASN A 106 12.10 -6.37 22.66
CA ASN A 106 11.76 -7.74 23.06
C ASN A 106 11.02 -7.70 24.41
N LEU A 107 9.80 -8.16 24.43
CA LEU A 107 8.93 -8.20 25.60
C LEU A 107 8.82 -9.61 26.17
N ALA A 108 8.12 -9.76 27.31
CA ALA A 108 7.87 -11.07 27.89
C ALA A 108 7.04 -11.98 26.96
N ASN A 109 7.15 -13.30 27.13
CA ASN A 109 6.38 -14.32 26.42
C ASN A 109 6.58 -14.31 24.88
N ASN A 110 7.80 -14.04 24.41
CA ASN A 110 8.15 -14.00 22.99
C ASN A 110 7.38 -12.93 22.18
N ASN A 111 6.85 -11.92 22.87
CA ASN A 111 6.22 -10.78 22.23
C ASN A 111 7.26 -9.73 21.86
N ASN A 112 7.03 -9.05 20.76
CA ASN A 112 7.92 -8.03 20.25
C ASN A 112 7.11 -6.79 19.86
N LEU A 113 7.65 -5.62 20.15
CA LEU A 113 7.08 -4.34 19.70
C LEU A 113 8.14 -3.59 18.90
N ALA A 114 7.93 -3.45 17.61
CA ALA A 114 8.81 -2.73 16.72
C ALA A 114 8.24 -1.34 16.38
N PHE A 115 9.13 -0.36 16.33
CA PHE A 115 8.91 1.00 15.86
C PHE A 115 9.66 1.16 14.55
N GLY A 116 9.01 1.66 13.51
CA GLY A 116 9.61 1.82 12.19
C GLY A 116 9.57 3.24 11.69
N LEU A 117 10.62 3.61 10.98
CA LEU A 117 10.70 4.85 10.20
C LEU A 117 11.07 4.51 8.76
N LYS A 118 10.44 5.20 7.84
CA LYS A 118 10.66 5.11 6.39
C LYS A 118 11.10 6.46 5.88
N ALA A 119 12.07 6.49 4.97
CA ALA A 119 12.44 7.70 4.26
C ALA A 119 12.83 7.35 2.82
N GLY A 120 12.51 8.22 1.90
CA GLY A 120 12.83 8.02 0.49
C GLY A 120 12.28 9.11 -0.40
N PHE A 121 12.08 8.76 -1.65
CA PHE A 121 11.55 9.67 -2.66
C PHE A 121 10.64 8.94 -3.64
N THR A 122 9.72 9.71 -4.19
CA THR A 122 8.82 9.33 -5.28
C THR A 122 9.21 10.11 -6.52
N SER A 123 9.42 9.43 -7.64
CA SER A 123 9.60 10.02 -8.95
C SER A 123 8.30 9.88 -9.73
N HIS A 124 7.74 11.00 -10.14
CA HIS A 124 6.56 11.08 -11.01
C HIS A 124 6.99 11.41 -12.41
N ASP A 125 6.64 10.56 -13.38
CA ASP A 125 6.84 10.77 -14.81
C ASP A 125 5.48 10.71 -15.51
N ILE A 126 5.01 11.85 -16.00
CA ILE A 126 3.69 11.99 -16.61
C ILE A 126 3.85 12.38 -18.07
N GLY A 127 3.54 11.45 -18.96
CA GLY A 127 3.59 11.61 -20.42
C GLY A 127 2.35 12.32 -20.95
N LEU A 128 2.35 13.65 -20.96
CA LEU A 128 1.23 14.45 -21.48
C LEU A 128 1.30 14.67 -22.99
N ILE A 129 2.52 14.69 -23.55
CA ILE A 129 2.73 14.86 -24.99
C ILE A 129 2.28 13.61 -25.74
N GLY A 130 1.40 13.79 -26.72
CA GLY A 130 0.90 12.67 -27.56
C GLY A 130 -0.38 12.03 -27.06
N LEU A 131 -0.96 12.55 -25.98
CA LEU A 131 -2.32 12.20 -25.61
C LEU A 131 -3.32 12.73 -26.65
N ASP A 132 -4.35 11.94 -26.93
CA ASP A 132 -5.43 12.34 -27.84
C ASP A 132 -6.38 13.26 -27.09
N ILE A 133 -6.20 14.58 -27.26
CA ILE A 133 -6.93 15.61 -26.53
C ILE A 133 -7.87 16.39 -27.43
N ILE A 134 -9.00 16.83 -26.88
CA ILE A 134 -10.05 17.57 -27.63
C ILE A 134 -9.54 18.94 -28.06
N HIS A 135 -8.67 19.58 -27.28
CA HIS A 135 -8.09 20.90 -27.57
C HIS A 135 -6.57 20.78 -27.76
N PRO A 136 -6.09 20.57 -29.01
CA PRO A 136 -4.67 20.32 -29.31
C PRO A 136 -3.70 21.42 -28.88
N ASN A 137 -4.17 22.64 -28.63
CA ASN A 137 -3.38 23.79 -28.24
C ASN A 137 -3.48 24.14 -26.73
N ASP A 138 -3.95 23.22 -25.90
CA ASP A 138 -4.02 23.43 -24.47
C ASP A 138 -2.58 23.45 -23.89
N PRO A 139 -2.14 24.57 -23.28
CA PRO A 139 -0.79 24.71 -22.73
C PRO A 139 -0.44 23.68 -21.67
N PHE A 140 -1.44 23.12 -20.97
CA PHE A 140 -1.27 22.12 -19.94
C PHE A 140 -0.63 20.83 -20.49
N PHE A 141 -0.97 20.45 -21.73
CA PHE A 141 -0.46 19.25 -22.39
C PHE A 141 0.80 19.50 -23.26
N ALA A 142 1.39 20.70 -23.18
CA ALA A 142 2.53 21.07 -24.02
C ALA A 142 3.84 20.38 -23.61
N ASN A 143 3.97 19.97 -22.35
CA ASN A 143 5.18 19.36 -21.80
C ASN A 143 4.86 18.15 -20.94
N ASN A 144 5.75 17.18 -20.92
CA ASN A 144 5.74 16.10 -19.93
C ASN A 144 6.14 16.65 -18.56
N VAL A 145 5.62 16.04 -17.49
CA VAL A 145 5.98 16.38 -16.12
C VAL A 145 6.91 15.32 -15.57
N ASN A 146 8.06 15.77 -15.04
CA ASN A 146 9.01 14.94 -14.33
C ASN A 146 9.31 15.61 -13.00
N GLU A 147 8.84 15.05 -11.93
CA GLU A 147 9.03 15.56 -10.58
C GLU A 147 9.53 14.50 -9.62
N MET A 148 10.32 14.92 -8.64
CA MET A 148 10.79 14.06 -7.58
C MET A 148 10.41 14.68 -6.23
N THR A 149 9.64 13.95 -5.44
CA THR A 149 9.16 14.39 -4.13
C THR A 149 9.76 13.52 -3.02
N PRO A 150 10.25 14.11 -1.92
CA PRO A 150 10.68 13.36 -0.76
C PRO A 150 9.46 12.84 0.00
N ASN A 151 9.61 11.69 0.63
CA ASN A 151 8.60 11.14 1.52
C ASN A 151 9.20 10.53 2.77
N ILE A 152 8.42 10.57 3.87
CA ILE A 152 8.74 9.93 5.14
C ILE A 152 7.53 9.12 5.60
N GLY A 153 7.79 8.08 6.37
CA GLY A 153 6.73 7.24 6.94
C GLY A 153 7.11 6.74 8.32
N ALA A 154 6.10 6.27 9.04
CA ALA A 154 6.27 5.69 10.35
C ALA A 154 5.34 4.49 10.53
N GLY A 155 5.70 3.59 11.46
CA GLY A 155 4.87 2.44 11.76
C GLY A 155 5.18 1.81 13.11
N LEU A 156 4.20 1.02 13.55
CA LEU A 156 4.26 0.18 14.73
C LEU A 156 3.91 -1.25 14.33
N TYR A 157 4.63 -2.21 14.86
CA TYR A 157 4.40 -3.62 14.63
C TYR A 157 4.56 -4.40 15.93
N PHE A 158 3.43 -4.89 16.45
CA PHE A 158 3.40 -5.74 17.63
C PHE A 158 3.14 -7.17 17.19
N TYR A 159 4.03 -8.10 17.57
CA TYR A 159 3.93 -9.46 17.07
C TYR A 159 4.52 -10.51 18.02
N ASN A 160 3.96 -11.69 17.91
CA ASN A 160 4.56 -12.93 18.36
C ASN A 160 4.85 -13.76 17.10
N PRO A 161 6.10 -14.13 16.80
CA PRO A 161 6.47 -14.74 15.51
C PRO A 161 5.65 -15.97 15.13
N ASN A 162 5.12 -16.70 16.12
CA ASN A 162 4.43 -17.97 15.92
C ASN A 162 2.91 -17.88 16.09
N GLN A 163 2.35 -16.74 16.47
CA GLN A 163 0.94 -16.68 16.84
C GLN A 163 0.16 -15.55 16.20
N TYR A 164 0.62 -14.32 16.33
CA TYR A 164 -0.18 -13.16 15.89
C TYR A 164 0.66 -11.93 15.61
N TYR A 165 0.04 -11.01 14.91
CA TYR A 165 0.57 -9.66 14.76
C TYR A 165 -0.55 -8.62 14.72
N VAL A 166 -0.20 -7.39 15.10
CA VAL A 166 -0.97 -6.17 14.90
C VAL A 166 -0.02 -5.12 14.33
N SER A 167 -0.43 -4.49 13.27
CA SER A 167 0.34 -3.51 12.50
C SER A 167 -0.45 -2.24 12.33
N VAL A 168 0.19 -1.09 12.54
CA VAL A 168 -0.36 0.22 12.20
C VAL A 168 0.75 1.03 11.56
N SER A 169 0.48 1.66 10.43
CA SER A 169 1.49 2.45 9.72
C SER A 169 0.90 3.54 8.85
N MET A 170 1.70 4.56 8.63
CA MET A 170 1.49 5.62 7.66
C MET A 170 2.77 5.74 6.83
N PRO A 171 2.89 5.01 5.71
CA PRO A 171 4.11 4.98 4.90
C PRO A 171 4.39 6.29 4.18
N ASN A 172 3.36 7.10 3.90
CA ASN A 172 3.42 8.40 3.25
C ASN A 172 2.80 9.45 4.17
N ILE A 173 3.64 10.25 4.85
CA ILE A 173 3.20 11.29 5.78
C ILE A 173 3.21 12.67 5.11
N LEU A 174 4.13 12.87 4.15
CA LEU A 174 4.23 14.15 3.45
C LEU A 174 3.17 14.21 2.32
N ASN A 175 2.42 15.31 2.30
CA ASN A 175 1.55 15.63 1.18
C ASN A 175 2.39 16.39 0.15
N SER A 176 2.73 15.75 -0.96
CA SER A 176 3.46 16.39 -2.04
C SER A 176 2.49 16.69 -3.18
N VAL A 177 2.50 17.92 -3.69
CA VAL A 177 1.78 18.32 -4.89
C VAL A 177 2.75 18.14 -6.06
N HIS A 178 2.42 17.30 -7.01
CA HIS A 178 3.25 16.99 -8.16
C HIS A 178 2.66 17.47 -9.51
N LEU A 179 1.45 17.99 -9.46
CA LEU A 179 0.81 18.61 -10.62
C LEU A 179 0.07 19.87 -10.17
N ASP A 180 0.66 21.02 -10.47
CA ASP A 180 0.08 22.34 -10.19
C ASP A 180 -0.17 23.06 -11.52
N ALA A 181 -1.40 23.49 -11.76
CA ALA A 181 -1.77 24.28 -12.91
C ALA A 181 -2.62 25.47 -12.46
N ASP A 182 -2.04 26.65 -12.50
CA ASP A 182 -2.71 27.96 -12.30
C ASP A 182 -3.71 27.99 -11.13
N GLU A 183 -3.24 27.71 -9.90
CA GLU A 183 -4.02 27.66 -8.64
C GLU A 183 -4.87 26.38 -8.43
N TYR A 184 -4.82 25.38 -9.30
CA TYR A 184 -5.48 24.10 -9.10
C TYR A 184 -4.47 22.98 -8.87
N ASN A 185 -4.48 22.39 -7.68
CA ASN A 185 -3.75 21.16 -7.38
C ASN A 185 -4.44 19.98 -8.08
N ILE A 186 -3.91 19.56 -9.23
CA ILE A 186 -4.51 18.48 -10.03
C ILE A 186 -4.01 17.12 -9.60
N GLY A 187 -2.79 17.04 -9.05
CA GLY A 187 -2.21 15.80 -8.53
C GLY A 187 -1.50 16.02 -7.21
N SER A 188 -1.96 15.35 -6.18
CA SER A 188 -1.32 15.36 -4.85
C SER A 188 -1.33 13.96 -4.26
N GLU A 189 -0.26 13.60 -3.54
CA GLU A 189 -0.25 12.38 -2.75
C GLU A 189 -1.21 12.51 -1.58
N THR A 190 -2.05 11.50 -1.38
CA THR A 190 -2.98 11.42 -0.25
C THR A 190 -2.37 10.54 0.84
N GLN A 191 -2.43 11.02 2.08
CA GLN A 191 -1.99 10.25 3.23
C GLN A 191 -2.88 9.03 3.45
N HIS A 192 -2.24 7.87 3.66
CA HIS A 192 -2.92 6.63 3.94
C HIS A 192 -2.51 6.06 5.30
N LEU A 193 -3.50 5.76 6.12
CA LEU A 193 -3.32 4.98 7.34
C LEU A 193 -3.65 3.52 7.03
N PHE A 194 -2.70 2.64 7.34
CA PHE A 194 -2.88 1.20 7.24
C PHE A 194 -2.94 0.57 8.62
N ALA A 195 -3.89 -0.33 8.82
CA ALA A 195 -3.93 -1.18 9.98
C ALA A 195 -4.12 -2.63 9.54
N ALA A 196 -3.39 -3.55 10.15
CA ALA A 196 -3.50 -4.97 9.84
C ALA A 196 -3.38 -5.80 11.11
N ALA A 197 -4.06 -6.93 11.13
CA ALA A 197 -3.89 -7.93 12.16
C ALA A 197 -4.01 -9.33 11.56
N GLY A 198 -3.28 -10.27 12.12
CA GLY A 198 -3.35 -11.67 11.74
C GLY A 198 -3.11 -12.58 12.92
N TYR A 199 -3.63 -13.77 12.82
CA TYR A 199 -3.48 -14.81 13.85
C TYR A 199 -3.15 -16.14 13.17
N ILE A 200 -2.36 -16.96 13.83
CA ILE A 200 -2.06 -18.34 13.41
C ILE A 200 -2.73 -19.28 14.40
N TYR A 201 -3.70 -20.03 13.92
CA TYR A 201 -4.42 -21.02 14.70
C TYR A 201 -4.03 -22.42 14.24
N ASP A 202 -3.37 -23.18 15.11
CA ASP A 202 -3.00 -24.58 14.83
C ASP A 202 -4.25 -25.45 14.93
N ILE A 203 -4.73 -25.97 13.80
CA ILE A 203 -5.83 -26.94 13.75
C ILE A 203 -5.32 -28.34 14.10
N SER A 204 -4.14 -28.68 13.55
CA SER A 204 -3.41 -29.91 13.81
C SER A 204 -1.92 -29.70 13.56
N GLU A 205 -1.11 -30.75 13.71
CA GLU A 205 0.33 -30.68 13.37
C GLU A 205 0.58 -30.30 11.91
N ASP A 206 -0.29 -30.72 10.99
CA ASP A 206 -0.15 -30.50 9.54
C ASP A 206 -0.95 -29.31 9.01
N PHE A 207 -1.90 -28.74 9.77
CA PHE A 207 -2.82 -27.71 9.29
C PHE A 207 -2.88 -26.50 10.23
N LYS A 208 -2.62 -25.32 9.64
CA LYS A 208 -2.73 -24.04 10.35
C LYS A 208 -3.68 -23.11 9.60
N LEU A 209 -4.63 -22.51 10.30
CA LEU A 209 -5.52 -21.48 9.78
C LEU A 209 -4.93 -20.11 10.10
N LYS A 210 -4.81 -19.26 9.09
CA LYS A 210 -4.27 -17.90 9.21
C LYS A 210 -5.32 -16.87 8.78
N PRO A 211 -6.24 -16.44 9.66
CA PRO A 211 -7.10 -15.30 9.40
C PRO A 211 -6.30 -14.00 9.45
N HIS A 212 -6.59 -13.10 8.50
CA HIS A 212 -6.00 -11.76 8.42
C HIS A 212 -7.09 -10.72 8.16
N VAL A 213 -6.93 -9.55 8.74
CA VAL A 213 -7.71 -8.36 8.44
C VAL A 213 -6.76 -7.22 8.07
N PHE A 214 -7.16 -6.44 7.09
CA PHE A 214 -6.42 -5.27 6.64
C PHE A 214 -7.39 -4.12 6.42
N MET A 215 -7.03 -2.97 6.92
CA MET A 215 -7.77 -1.71 6.71
C MET A 215 -6.83 -0.70 6.06
N LYS A 216 -7.29 -0.11 4.97
CA LYS A 216 -6.72 1.07 4.34
C LYS A 216 -7.69 2.22 4.54
N TYR A 217 -7.23 3.30 5.13
CA TYR A 217 -7.98 4.52 5.32
C TYR A 217 -7.23 5.69 4.69
N ALA A 218 -7.84 6.35 3.71
CA ALA A 218 -7.39 7.61 3.15
C ALA A 218 -8.25 8.72 3.74
N PHE A 219 -7.64 9.86 4.09
CA PHE A 219 -8.38 10.94 4.77
C PHE A 219 -9.51 11.53 3.92
N ASP A 220 -9.44 11.34 2.59
CA ASP A 220 -10.41 11.87 1.62
C ASP A 220 -11.33 10.80 1.01
N SER A 221 -11.27 9.55 1.50
CA SER A 221 -11.99 8.42 0.90
C SER A 221 -12.55 7.47 1.95
N PRO A 222 -13.59 6.70 1.65
CA PRO A 222 -14.08 5.65 2.54
C PRO A 222 -13.00 4.62 2.86
N ALA A 223 -13.01 4.11 4.09
CA ALA A 223 -12.12 3.03 4.48
C ALA A 223 -12.40 1.76 3.66
N SER A 224 -11.34 1.08 3.20
CA SER A 224 -11.43 -0.26 2.60
C SER A 224 -10.99 -1.28 3.64
N ILE A 225 -11.74 -2.36 3.79
CA ILE A 225 -11.46 -3.45 4.72
C ILE A 225 -11.37 -4.75 3.94
N ASP A 226 -10.25 -5.43 4.06
CA ASP A 226 -10.02 -6.74 3.47
C ASP A 226 -9.97 -7.79 4.58
N ILE A 227 -10.73 -8.86 4.42
CA ILE A 227 -10.73 -10.02 5.31
C ILE A 227 -10.23 -11.21 4.50
N ASN A 228 -9.18 -11.86 4.98
CA ASN A 228 -8.58 -13.02 4.33
C ASN A 228 -8.51 -14.19 5.32
N ALA A 229 -8.65 -15.40 4.80
CA ALA A 229 -8.44 -16.63 5.55
C ALA A 229 -7.60 -17.59 4.71
N ASN A 230 -6.41 -17.92 5.20
CA ASN A 230 -5.47 -18.81 4.54
C ASN A 230 -5.35 -20.11 5.33
N LEU A 231 -5.36 -21.24 4.65
CA LEU A 231 -5.06 -22.55 5.19
C LEU A 231 -3.65 -22.95 4.76
N PHE A 232 -2.75 -23.09 5.71
CA PHE A 232 -1.39 -23.55 5.51
C PHE A 232 -1.29 -25.04 5.84
N MET A 233 -0.80 -25.83 4.92
CA MET A 233 -0.83 -27.27 4.95
C MET A 233 0.58 -27.86 4.81
N TYR A 234 0.92 -28.78 5.72
CA TYR A 234 2.19 -29.55 5.69
C TYR A 234 3.44 -28.67 5.68
N ASP A 235 3.37 -27.43 6.21
CA ASP A 235 4.41 -26.43 6.13
C ASP A 235 4.94 -26.17 4.69
N LEU A 236 4.11 -26.46 3.69
CA LEU A 236 4.51 -26.42 2.27
C LEU A 236 3.55 -25.63 1.38
N VAL A 237 2.23 -25.79 1.55
CA VAL A 237 1.21 -25.21 0.65
C VAL A 237 0.29 -24.29 1.45
N GLU A 238 0.07 -23.09 0.96
CA GLU A 238 -0.88 -22.14 1.51
C GLU A 238 -1.95 -21.80 0.47
N ILE A 239 -3.23 -21.98 0.83
CA ILE A 239 -4.39 -21.66 0.00
C ILE A 239 -5.26 -20.70 0.79
N GLY A 240 -5.70 -19.61 0.18
CA GLY A 240 -6.49 -18.60 0.84
C GLY A 240 -7.63 -18.06 0.01
N ILE A 241 -8.61 -17.51 0.71
CA ILE A 241 -9.69 -16.71 0.13
C ILE A 241 -9.71 -15.35 0.81
N GLY A 242 -10.08 -14.31 0.06
CA GLY A 242 -10.21 -12.95 0.57
C GLY A 242 -11.48 -12.29 0.08
N TYR A 243 -12.00 -11.41 0.91
CA TYR A 243 -13.15 -10.57 0.60
C TYR A 243 -12.87 -9.12 0.98
N ARG A 244 -13.21 -8.19 0.11
CA ARG A 244 -13.07 -6.75 0.33
C ARG A 244 -14.45 -6.12 0.52
N LEU A 245 -14.57 -5.32 1.59
CA LEU A 245 -15.75 -4.52 1.94
C LEU A 245 -15.59 -3.09 1.44
#